data_d9d9fb2b5d2ba92739227ed67cf21105
#
_entry.id   d9d9fb2b5d2ba92739227ed67cf21105
#
_cell.length_a   1.000
_cell.length_b   1.000
_cell.length_c   1.000
_cell.angle_alpha   90.00
_cell.angle_beta   90.00
_cell.angle_gamma   90.00
#
_symmetry.space_group_name_H-M   'P 1'
#
loop_
_entity.id
_entity.type
_entity.pdbx_description
1 polymer ?
#
loop_
_entity_poly.entity_id
_entity_poly.type
_entity_poly.pdbx_seq_one_letter_code
_entity_poly.pdbx_strand_id
1 'polypeptide(L)'
;ELNPGAVTYYDGMVYVDLSQVKPMIAMPFHPSNTYTIEELNANLDDILLDVEKRAKVSLGGAVDFTLRDKVRDGRMYVDQGIIAGCAGGGFENICAAADILKDAYIGADEFTLSIYPASTPIYMELAKNGRLEDLIKTGAIVKTAFCGPCFGAGDTPANNAFSIRHSTRNFPNREGSKLQSGQIASVALMDARSIAATAANKGYLTAATDVDTHFTNPKYFFDSSIYANRVFDSKGVADPSVEIKFGPNIKDWPEMPALTKHLMLKVVSEIHDPVTTTDELIPSGETSSYRSNPLGLAEFTLSRKDPAYVGLAKEVQKAEKA
;
A
#
# COMPACT_ATOMS: atom_id res chain seq x y z
N GLU A 1 16.65 -15.21 -20.76
CA GLU A 1 17.77 -16.15 -20.56
C GLU A 1 19.07 -15.49 -20.96
N LEU A 2 20.11 -15.61 -20.14
CA LEU A 2 21.44 -15.12 -20.48
C LEU A 2 22.07 -16.04 -21.51
N ASN A 3 22.71 -15.49 -22.55
CA ASN A 3 23.49 -16.29 -23.48
C ASN A 3 24.62 -17.02 -22.72
N PRO A 4 24.94 -18.26 -23.07
CA PRO A 4 26.06 -18.97 -22.45
C PRO A 4 27.34 -18.15 -22.53
N GLY A 5 28.00 -17.95 -21.39
CA GLY A 5 29.23 -17.13 -21.29
C GLY A 5 29.02 -15.62 -21.20
N ALA A 6 27.77 -15.12 -21.14
CA ALA A 6 27.51 -13.70 -20.89
C ALA A 6 27.98 -13.30 -19.48
N VAL A 7 28.63 -12.15 -19.39
CA VAL A 7 29.11 -11.58 -18.12
C VAL A 7 28.39 -10.25 -17.87
N THR A 8 27.86 -10.10 -16.67
CA THR A 8 27.26 -8.84 -16.22
C THR A 8 28.22 -8.14 -15.27
N TYR A 9 28.43 -6.86 -15.51
CA TYR A 9 29.27 -6.00 -14.69
C TYR A 9 28.37 -5.14 -13.80
N TYR A 10 28.75 -4.99 -12.53
CA TYR A 10 28.06 -4.18 -11.53
C TYR A 10 29.04 -3.17 -10.92
N ASP A 11 28.59 -1.96 -10.61
CA ASP A 11 29.41 -0.95 -9.96
C ASP A 11 29.70 -1.29 -8.49
N GLY A 12 28.86 -2.14 -7.88
CA GLY A 12 29.02 -2.56 -6.50
C GLY A 12 28.04 -3.64 -6.10
N MET A 13 28.18 -4.14 -4.89
CA MET A 13 27.31 -5.15 -4.29
C MET A 13 26.99 -4.76 -2.84
N VAL A 14 25.72 -4.91 -2.46
CA VAL A 14 25.27 -4.84 -1.07
C VAL A 14 24.82 -6.24 -0.64
N TYR A 15 25.42 -6.77 0.41
CA TYR A 15 25.02 -8.03 1.01
C TYR A 15 24.15 -7.78 2.24
N VAL A 16 22.97 -8.39 2.29
CA VAL A 16 22.05 -8.34 3.44
C VAL A 16 21.70 -9.77 3.85
N ASP A 17 22.07 -10.15 5.06
CA ASP A 17 21.67 -11.40 5.68
C ASP A 17 20.27 -11.26 6.26
N LEU A 18 19.27 -11.80 5.57
CA LEU A 18 17.86 -11.72 5.99
C LEU A 18 17.59 -12.41 7.33
N SER A 19 18.46 -13.35 7.77
CA SER A 19 18.31 -13.99 9.08
C SER A 19 18.60 -13.06 10.26
N GLN A 20 19.28 -11.96 10.00
CA GLN A 20 19.62 -10.93 11.01
C GLN A 20 18.62 -9.78 11.06
N VAL A 21 17.68 -9.73 10.12
CA VAL A 21 16.68 -8.66 10.07
C VAL A 21 15.58 -8.94 11.09
N LYS A 22 15.45 -8.05 12.07
CA LYS A 22 14.38 -8.10 13.08
C LYS A 22 13.06 -7.60 12.49
N PRO A 23 11.89 -7.97 13.06
CA PRO A 23 10.61 -7.37 12.71
C PRO A 23 10.64 -5.85 12.84
N MET A 24 10.23 -5.15 11.79
CA MET A 24 10.34 -3.70 11.68
C MET A 24 8.98 -3.03 11.48
N ILE A 25 8.91 -1.76 11.85
CA ILE A 25 7.78 -0.89 11.62
C ILE A 25 8.27 0.41 11.00
N ALA A 26 7.65 0.83 9.88
CA ALA A 26 7.90 2.14 9.29
C ALA A 26 6.77 3.09 9.71
N MET A 27 7.11 4.02 10.61
CA MET A 27 6.18 4.98 11.21
C MET A 27 5.70 6.02 10.19
N PRO A 28 4.50 6.65 10.42
CA PRO A 28 4.01 7.70 9.53
C PRO A 28 5.00 8.89 9.46
N PHE A 29 5.07 9.66 8.38
CA PHE A 29 4.35 9.56 7.10
C PHE A 29 5.34 9.31 5.96
N HIS A 30 6.40 8.56 6.20
CA HIS A 30 7.39 8.21 5.21
C HIS A 30 7.96 6.80 5.46
N PRO A 31 8.20 5.98 4.43
CA PRO A 31 8.73 4.62 4.62
C PRO A 31 10.10 4.54 5.28
N SER A 32 10.91 5.62 5.21
CA SER A 32 12.22 5.67 5.85
C SER A 32 12.17 5.92 7.37
N ASN A 33 11.00 6.22 7.93
CA ASN A 33 10.80 6.35 9.39
C ASN A 33 10.77 4.96 10.05
N THR A 34 11.83 4.18 9.90
CA THR A 34 11.84 2.76 10.22
C THR A 34 12.60 2.47 11.51
N TYR A 35 11.98 1.69 12.37
CA TYR A 35 12.50 1.19 13.65
C TYR A 35 12.27 -0.31 13.74
N THR A 36 13.06 -1.03 14.54
CA THR A 36 12.61 -2.34 14.97
C THR A 36 11.41 -2.19 15.92
N ILE A 37 10.50 -3.16 15.94
CA ILE A 37 9.35 -3.11 16.86
C ILE A 37 9.85 -3.11 18.33
N GLU A 38 10.91 -3.86 18.60
CA GLU A 38 11.58 -3.87 19.90
C GLU A 38 12.08 -2.47 20.31
N GLU A 39 12.77 -1.77 19.40
CA GLU A 39 13.27 -0.41 19.64
C GLU A 39 12.14 0.58 19.89
N LEU A 40 11.09 0.53 19.09
CA LEU A 40 9.91 1.38 19.27
C LEU A 40 9.26 1.13 20.63
N ASN A 41 9.01 -0.14 20.99
CA ASN A 41 8.38 -0.49 22.28
C ASN A 41 9.25 -0.11 23.50
N ALA A 42 10.58 -0.11 23.35
CA ALA A 42 11.49 0.30 24.42
C ALA A 42 11.60 1.82 24.61
N ASN A 43 11.26 2.63 23.58
CA ASN A 43 11.49 4.07 23.55
C ASN A 43 10.26 4.85 23.04
N LEU A 44 9.06 4.45 23.46
CA LEU A 44 7.79 4.99 22.94
C LEU A 44 7.72 6.51 22.99
N ASP A 45 7.97 7.13 24.15
CA ASP A 45 7.78 8.57 24.34
C ASP A 45 8.68 9.39 23.41
N ASP A 46 9.97 9.03 23.29
CA ASP A 46 10.92 9.77 22.48
C ASP A 46 10.66 9.59 20.99
N ILE A 47 10.40 8.35 20.55
CA ILE A 47 10.16 8.04 19.13
C ILE A 47 8.83 8.64 18.68
N LEU A 48 7.75 8.48 19.44
CA LEU A 48 6.44 9.03 19.07
C LEU A 48 6.47 10.56 19.04
N LEU A 49 7.18 11.21 19.98
CA LEU A 49 7.35 12.66 19.98
C LEU A 49 8.08 13.15 18.71
N ASP A 50 9.14 12.43 18.29
CA ASP A 50 9.88 12.77 17.08
C ASP A 50 9.03 12.55 15.81
N VAL A 51 8.28 11.46 15.74
CA VAL A 51 7.34 11.20 14.64
C VAL A 51 6.27 12.28 14.57
N GLU A 52 5.67 12.71 15.69
CA GLU A 52 4.69 13.80 15.73
C GLU A 52 5.28 15.13 15.25
N LYS A 53 6.51 15.47 15.63
CA LYS A 53 7.21 16.67 15.15
C LYS A 53 7.42 16.66 13.65
N ARG A 54 7.91 15.54 13.10
CA ARG A 54 8.11 15.37 11.66
C ARG A 54 6.77 15.40 10.90
N ALA A 55 5.74 14.76 11.45
CA ALA A 55 4.39 14.78 10.90
C ALA A 55 3.83 16.21 10.80
N LYS A 56 4.01 17.03 11.82
CA LYS A 56 3.56 18.43 11.81
C LYS A 56 4.17 19.22 10.66
N VAL A 57 5.44 18.98 10.35
CA VAL A 57 6.12 19.60 9.19
C VAL A 57 5.54 19.06 7.88
N SER A 58 5.42 17.74 7.74
CA SER A 58 4.91 17.09 6.53
C SER A 58 3.46 17.44 6.21
N LEU A 59 2.64 17.70 7.24
CA LEU A 59 1.22 18.08 7.11
C LEU A 59 0.99 19.58 7.01
N GLY A 60 2.06 20.40 7.05
CA GLY A 60 1.96 21.85 6.98
C GLY A 60 1.13 22.50 8.09
N GLY A 61 0.95 21.81 9.22
CA GLY A 61 0.11 22.28 10.33
C GLY A 61 -1.39 22.28 10.04
N ALA A 62 -1.85 21.61 8.97
CA ALA A 62 -3.24 21.61 8.54
C ALA A 62 -4.19 20.89 9.53
N VAL A 63 -3.68 19.96 10.32
CA VAL A 63 -4.43 19.17 11.30
C VAL A 63 -3.58 18.86 12.53
N ASP A 64 -4.22 18.64 13.67
CA ASP A 64 -3.57 18.12 14.85
C ASP A 64 -3.41 16.61 14.73
N PHE A 65 -2.16 16.16 14.72
CA PHE A 65 -1.79 14.76 14.65
C PHE A 65 -1.11 14.32 15.94
N THR A 66 -1.62 13.25 16.54
CA THR A 66 -1.06 12.67 17.76
C THR A 66 -0.92 11.15 17.64
N LEU A 67 0.11 10.60 18.27
CA LEU A 67 0.34 9.16 18.42
C LEU A 67 0.55 8.76 19.90
N ARG A 68 1.00 9.69 20.73
CA ARG A 68 1.24 9.41 22.17
C ARG A 68 -0.05 9.13 22.92
N ASP A 69 -1.20 9.59 22.43
CA ASP A 69 -2.54 9.24 22.92
C ASP A 69 -2.90 7.77 22.67
N LYS A 70 -2.14 7.07 21.82
CA LYS A 70 -2.30 5.62 21.59
C LYS A 70 -1.51 4.76 22.57
N VAL A 71 -0.76 5.34 23.49
CA VAL A 71 -0.05 4.59 24.51
C VAL A 71 -1.03 4.28 25.65
N ARG A 72 -1.29 2.99 25.88
CA ARG A 72 -2.16 2.47 26.93
C ARG A 72 -1.32 1.57 27.86
N ASP A 73 -1.27 1.87 29.13
CA ASP A 73 -0.50 1.10 30.14
C ASP A 73 0.98 0.89 29.74
N GLY A 74 1.60 1.95 29.18
CA GLY A 74 3.00 1.91 28.73
C GLY A 74 3.24 1.08 27.45
N ARG A 75 2.19 0.72 26.70
CA ARG A 75 2.27 -0.08 25.47
C ARG A 75 1.58 0.65 24.32
N MET A 76 2.17 0.55 23.14
CA MET A 76 1.54 1.11 21.93
C MET A 76 0.28 0.30 21.55
N TYR A 77 -0.86 0.99 21.44
CA TYR A 77 -2.11 0.41 20.97
C TYR A 77 -2.36 0.81 19.51
N VAL A 78 -2.90 -0.13 18.73
CA VAL A 78 -3.21 0.01 17.32
C VAL A 78 -4.71 -0.11 17.13
N ASP A 79 -5.31 0.76 16.34
CA ASP A 79 -6.76 0.75 16.09
C ASP A 79 -7.14 -0.23 14.95
N GLN A 80 -6.23 -0.43 14.00
CA GLN A 80 -6.53 -1.23 12.80
C GLN A 80 -5.29 -1.96 12.28
N GLY A 81 -5.45 -3.25 11.96
CA GLY A 81 -4.50 -4.06 11.20
C GLY A 81 -5.02 -4.38 9.81
N ILE A 82 -4.16 -4.27 8.78
CA ILE A 82 -4.51 -4.63 7.41
C ILE A 82 -3.38 -5.43 6.75
N ILE A 83 -3.73 -6.59 6.21
CA ILE A 83 -2.85 -7.41 5.37
C ILE A 83 -3.43 -7.35 3.95
N ALA A 84 -2.78 -6.62 3.03
CA ALA A 84 -3.39 -6.32 1.75
C ALA A 84 -2.41 -6.13 0.58
N GLY A 85 -2.96 -6.14 -0.61
CA GLY A 85 -2.30 -5.80 -1.86
C GLY A 85 -1.24 -6.81 -2.29
N CYS A 86 -0.42 -6.39 -3.27
CA CYS A 86 0.63 -7.24 -3.83
C CYS A 86 1.76 -7.53 -2.82
N ALA A 87 1.94 -6.67 -1.82
CA ALA A 87 2.96 -6.87 -0.78
C ALA A 87 2.49 -7.83 0.32
N GLY A 88 1.32 -7.55 0.94
CA GLY A 88 0.84 -8.31 2.10
C GLY A 88 -0.06 -9.48 1.75
N GLY A 89 -0.85 -9.38 0.68
CA GLY A 89 -1.90 -10.34 0.32
C GLY A 89 -1.39 -11.64 -0.34
N GLY A 90 -0.09 -11.89 -0.36
CA GLY A 90 0.49 -13.14 -0.86
C GLY A 90 0.06 -14.36 -0.04
N PHE A 91 -0.01 -15.51 -0.69
CA PHE A 91 -0.48 -16.76 -0.06
C PHE A 91 0.31 -17.10 1.21
N GLU A 92 1.64 -17.07 1.14
CA GLU A 92 2.52 -17.41 2.26
C GLU A 92 2.36 -16.44 3.44
N ASN A 93 2.18 -15.14 3.17
CA ASN A 93 1.96 -14.14 4.20
C ASN A 93 0.66 -14.38 4.97
N ILE A 94 -0.43 -14.69 4.24
CA ILE A 94 -1.73 -14.94 4.85
C ILE A 94 -1.74 -16.26 5.60
N CYS A 95 -1.08 -17.31 5.07
CA CYS A 95 -0.94 -18.59 5.78
C CYS A 95 -0.14 -18.43 7.08
N ALA A 96 0.96 -17.67 7.05
CA ALA A 96 1.73 -17.41 8.26
C ALA A 96 0.93 -16.58 9.29
N ALA A 97 0.14 -15.61 8.84
CA ALA A 97 -0.78 -14.89 9.73
C ALA A 97 -1.84 -15.81 10.33
N ALA A 98 -2.38 -16.75 9.54
CA ALA A 98 -3.35 -17.75 10.06
C ALA A 98 -2.71 -18.69 11.07
N ASP A 99 -1.46 -19.11 10.89
CA ASP A 99 -0.75 -19.93 11.86
C ASP A 99 -0.55 -19.22 13.21
N ILE A 100 -0.22 -17.92 13.19
CA ILE A 100 -0.10 -17.08 14.41
C ILE A 100 -1.46 -16.89 15.09
N LEU A 101 -2.52 -16.69 14.31
CA LEU A 101 -3.87 -16.43 14.80
C LEU A 101 -4.64 -17.70 15.16
N LYS A 102 -4.10 -18.88 14.89
CA LYS A 102 -4.75 -20.16 15.20
C LYS A 102 -5.10 -20.21 16.68
N ASP A 103 -6.35 -20.50 16.95
CA ASP A 103 -6.91 -20.58 18.30
C ASP A 103 -6.86 -19.24 19.10
N ALA A 104 -6.49 -18.12 18.44
CA ALA A 104 -6.53 -16.79 19.02
C ALA A 104 -7.89 -16.11 18.78
N TYR A 105 -8.11 -15.02 19.50
CA TYR A 105 -9.25 -14.12 19.36
C TYR A 105 -8.74 -12.68 19.37
N ILE A 106 -9.07 -11.90 18.34
CA ILE A 106 -8.52 -10.55 18.16
C ILE A 106 -9.07 -9.49 19.13
N GLY A 107 -9.98 -9.87 20.02
CA GLY A 107 -10.62 -8.97 20.97
C GLY A 107 -12.01 -8.51 20.51
N ALA A 108 -12.73 -7.87 21.43
CA ALA A 108 -14.04 -7.26 21.18
C ALA A 108 -14.00 -5.73 21.34
N ASP A 109 -12.79 -5.15 21.46
CA ASP A 109 -12.57 -3.73 21.62
C ASP A 109 -12.49 -3.01 20.26
N GLU A 110 -11.79 -1.89 20.20
CA GLU A 110 -11.70 -1.02 19.01
C GLU A 110 -10.85 -1.61 17.89
N PHE A 111 -9.93 -2.53 18.19
CA PHE A 111 -9.03 -3.12 17.20
C PHE A 111 -9.80 -3.95 16.15
N THR A 112 -9.46 -3.73 14.89
CA THR A 112 -10.00 -4.50 13.76
C THR A 112 -8.88 -5.07 12.89
N LEU A 113 -9.11 -6.25 12.29
CA LEU A 113 -8.19 -6.85 11.32
C LEU A 113 -8.92 -7.15 10.01
N SER A 114 -8.44 -6.56 8.91
CA SER A 114 -8.92 -6.86 7.55
C SER A 114 -7.82 -7.50 6.71
N ILE A 115 -8.19 -8.54 5.97
CA ILE A 115 -7.27 -9.32 5.12
C ILE A 115 -7.80 -9.34 3.69
N TYR A 116 -6.94 -8.95 2.74
CA TYR A 116 -7.21 -8.90 1.31
C TYR A 116 -6.20 -9.76 0.56
N PRO A 117 -6.54 -10.97 0.13
CA PRO A 117 -5.68 -11.77 -0.74
C PRO A 117 -5.31 -10.99 -2.01
N ALA A 118 -4.10 -11.17 -2.51
CA ALA A 118 -3.62 -10.44 -3.69
C ALA A 118 -4.35 -10.83 -4.99
N SER A 119 -4.99 -11.99 -5.02
CA SER A 119 -5.75 -12.45 -6.18
C SER A 119 -6.85 -13.43 -5.78
N THR A 120 -7.82 -13.64 -6.69
CA THR A 120 -8.89 -14.63 -6.48
C THR A 120 -8.37 -16.07 -6.43
N PRO A 121 -7.37 -16.51 -7.23
CA PRO A 121 -6.75 -17.82 -7.04
C PRO A 121 -6.14 -18.05 -5.65
N ILE A 122 -5.50 -17.01 -5.07
CA ILE A 122 -5.01 -17.08 -3.68
C ILE A 122 -6.19 -17.26 -2.71
N TYR A 123 -7.25 -16.47 -2.88
CA TYR A 123 -8.45 -16.59 -2.04
C TYR A 123 -9.05 -18.01 -2.09
N MET A 124 -9.14 -18.60 -3.30
CA MET A 124 -9.61 -19.97 -3.47
C MET A 124 -8.71 -20.98 -2.77
N GLU A 125 -7.39 -20.82 -2.88
CA GLU A 125 -6.45 -21.74 -2.27
C GLU A 125 -6.50 -21.67 -0.74
N LEU A 126 -6.67 -20.46 -0.17
CA LEU A 126 -6.92 -20.28 1.26
C LEU A 126 -8.22 -20.96 1.73
N ALA A 127 -9.26 -20.95 0.89
CA ALA A 127 -10.51 -21.65 1.18
C ALA A 127 -10.33 -23.18 1.14
N LYS A 128 -9.63 -23.71 0.13
CA LYS A 128 -9.38 -25.14 -0.06
C LYS A 128 -8.58 -25.77 1.10
N ASN A 129 -7.63 -25.03 1.67
CA ASN A 129 -6.79 -25.54 2.75
C ASN A 129 -7.21 -25.14 4.16
N GLY A 130 -8.43 -24.57 4.32
CA GLY A 130 -9.03 -24.22 5.61
C GLY A 130 -8.51 -22.93 6.24
N ARG A 131 -7.55 -22.23 5.63
CA ARG A 131 -6.98 -20.99 6.20
C ARG A 131 -8.00 -19.85 6.31
N LEU A 132 -8.94 -19.81 5.38
CA LEU A 132 -10.02 -18.84 5.43
C LEU A 132 -10.89 -19.04 6.67
N GLU A 133 -11.21 -20.29 7.01
CA GLU A 133 -11.98 -20.64 8.20
C GLU A 133 -11.20 -20.25 9.47
N ASP A 134 -9.92 -20.61 9.56
CA ASP A 134 -9.05 -20.26 10.69
C ASP A 134 -9.08 -18.76 10.97
N LEU A 135 -8.92 -17.92 9.94
CA LEU A 135 -8.92 -16.48 10.07
C LEU A 135 -10.28 -15.90 10.48
N ILE A 136 -11.36 -16.36 9.88
CA ILE A 136 -12.71 -15.85 10.19
C ILE A 136 -13.09 -16.17 11.65
N LYS A 137 -12.72 -17.32 12.17
CA LYS A 137 -12.98 -17.72 13.57
C LYS A 137 -12.35 -16.78 14.58
N THR A 138 -11.24 -16.10 14.24
CA THR A 138 -10.59 -15.16 15.15
C THR A 138 -11.32 -13.83 15.32
N GLY A 139 -12.26 -13.53 14.43
CA GLY A 139 -12.92 -12.22 14.29
C GLY A 139 -12.32 -11.36 13.18
N ALA A 140 -11.31 -11.84 12.44
CA ALA A 140 -10.78 -11.12 11.29
C ALA A 140 -11.77 -11.09 10.12
N ILE A 141 -11.76 -10.00 9.35
CA ILE A 141 -12.60 -9.81 8.16
C ILE A 141 -11.79 -10.14 6.92
N VAL A 142 -12.07 -11.29 6.29
CA VAL A 142 -11.41 -11.66 5.04
C VAL A 142 -12.27 -11.19 3.86
N LYS A 143 -11.68 -10.37 3.00
CA LYS A 143 -12.34 -9.75 1.85
C LYS A 143 -11.80 -10.33 0.54
N THR A 144 -12.48 -10.06 -0.56
CA THR A 144 -12.00 -10.42 -1.90
C THR A 144 -10.78 -9.59 -2.32
N ALA A 145 -10.03 -10.06 -3.32
CA ALA A 145 -8.88 -9.36 -3.85
C ALA A 145 -9.23 -7.92 -4.29
N PHE A 146 -8.64 -6.95 -3.64
CA PHE A 146 -8.86 -5.53 -3.92
C PHE A 146 -7.67 -4.69 -3.42
N CYS A 147 -7.18 -3.79 -4.25
CA CYS A 147 -6.04 -2.92 -3.91
C CYS A 147 -6.44 -1.69 -3.07
N GLY A 148 -7.73 -1.55 -2.72
CA GLY A 148 -8.31 -0.36 -2.08
C GLY A 148 -7.56 0.16 -0.86
N PRO A 149 -7.23 -0.67 0.13
CA PRO A 149 -6.53 -0.21 1.33
C PRO A 149 -5.16 0.42 1.07
N CYS A 150 -4.52 0.11 -0.06
CA CYS A 150 -3.21 0.66 -0.40
C CYS A 150 -3.28 2.10 -0.94
N PHE A 151 -4.47 2.60 -1.30
CA PHE A 151 -4.65 3.95 -1.86
C PHE A 151 -5.86 4.71 -1.30
N GLY A 152 -6.36 4.31 -0.14
CA GLY A 152 -7.43 5.02 0.55
C GLY A 152 -8.85 4.74 0.06
N ALA A 153 -9.08 3.62 -0.62
CA ALA A 153 -10.41 3.15 -1.00
C ALA A 153 -10.78 1.88 -0.23
N GLY A 154 -11.57 2.03 0.79
CA GLY A 154 -11.97 0.94 1.70
C GLY A 154 -11.08 0.82 2.95
N ASP A 155 -11.68 0.40 4.03
CA ASP A 155 -11.07 0.32 5.37
C ASP A 155 -10.37 1.62 5.80
N THR A 156 -11.01 2.75 5.50
CA THR A 156 -10.56 4.05 6.01
C THR A 156 -10.69 4.06 7.53
N PRO A 157 -9.60 4.32 8.28
CA PRO A 157 -9.65 4.36 9.72
C PRO A 157 -10.49 5.54 10.24
N ALA A 158 -10.88 5.49 11.49
CA ALA A 158 -11.49 6.62 12.18
C ALA A 158 -10.52 7.82 12.25
N ASN A 159 -11.04 9.01 12.55
CA ASN A 159 -10.19 10.18 12.70
C ASN A 159 -9.18 9.98 13.83
N ASN A 160 -7.94 10.38 13.59
CA ASN A 160 -6.76 10.16 14.45
C ASN A 160 -6.46 8.67 14.78
N ALA A 161 -7.03 7.71 14.04
CA ALA A 161 -6.72 6.31 14.25
C ALA A 161 -5.32 5.95 13.69
N PHE A 162 -4.69 4.99 14.35
CA PHE A 162 -3.41 4.42 13.95
C PHE A 162 -3.61 3.03 13.34
N SER A 163 -3.26 2.89 12.06
CA SER A 163 -3.40 1.65 11.29
C SER A 163 -2.03 1.05 10.96
N ILE A 164 -1.82 -0.22 11.25
CA ILE A 164 -0.64 -0.96 10.78
C ILE A 164 -1.00 -1.77 9.54
N ARG A 165 -0.17 -1.70 8.50
CA ARG A 165 -0.49 -2.32 7.22
C ARG A 165 0.70 -3.04 6.59
N HIS A 166 0.48 -4.25 6.13
CA HIS A 166 1.35 -4.85 5.13
C HIS A 166 0.86 -4.39 3.75
N SER A 167 1.31 -3.22 3.36
CA SER A 167 1.03 -2.57 2.09
C SER A 167 2.31 -1.87 1.60
N THR A 168 2.20 -0.94 0.65
CA THR A 168 3.41 -0.40 0.00
C THR A 168 3.79 1.01 0.43
N ARG A 169 2.91 1.77 1.08
CA ARG A 169 3.12 3.20 1.36
C ARG A 169 2.38 3.67 2.60
N ASN A 170 2.99 4.62 3.31
CA ASN A 170 2.44 5.24 4.52
C ASN A 170 2.46 6.78 4.47
N PHE A 171 2.47 7.37 3.27
CA PHE A 171 2.35 8.81 3.09
C PHE A 171 0.99 9.34 3.57
N PRO A 172 0.87 10.65 3.86
CA PRO A 172 -0.41 11.25 4.22
C PRO A 172 -1.55 10.93 3.25
N ASN A 173 -2.75 10.72 3.76
CA ASN A 173 -3.98 10.39 3.01
C ASN A 173 -3.99 9.02 2.30
N ARG A 174 -2.95 8.19 2.46
CA ARG A 174 -2.93 6.84 1.84
C ARG A 174 -3.97 5.90 2.45
N GLU A 175 -4.44 6.20 3.64
CA GLU A 175 -5.50 5.47 4.34
C GLU A 175 -6.92 5.95 3.99
N GLY A 176 -7.05 7.09 3.30
CA GLY A 176 -8.32 7.64 2.83
C GLY A 176 -8.86 8.82 3.64
N SER A 177 -8.16 9.32 4.66
CA SER A 177 -8.54 10.55 5.35
C SER A 177 -8.43 11.77 4.43
N LYS A 178 -9.23 12.82 4.72
CA LYS A 178 -9.29 14.04 3.92
C LYS A 178 -8.85 15.24 4.76
N LEU A 179 -7.59 15.65 4.61
CA LEU A 179 -7.02 16.79 5.35
C LEU A 179 -7.82 18.07 5.17
N GLN A 180 -8.35 18.33 3.97
CA GLN A 180 -9.19 19.50 3.67
C GLN A 180 -10.48 19.53 4.52
N SER A 181 -10.93 18.38 5.03
CA SER A 181 -12.07 18.25 5.92
C SER A 181 -11.66 18.13 7.39
N GLY A 182 -10.43 18.45 7.75
CA GLY A 182 -9.90 18.32 9.11
C GLY A 182 -9.71 16.87 9.58
N GLN A 183 -9.71 15.92 8.66
CA GLN A 183 -9.52 14.51 8.97
C GLN A 183 -8.04 14.13 8.87
N ILE A 184 -7.57 13.33 9.82
CA ILE A 184 -6.27 12.67 9.79
C ILE A 184 -6.40 11.26 10.34
N ALA A 185 -5.73 10.33 9.72
CA ALA A 185 -5.41 9.03 10.27
C ALA A 185 -3.99 8.67 9.79
N SER A 186 -3.38 7.70 10.38
CA SER A 186 -1.99 7.39 10.07
C SER A 186 -1.79 5.91 9.77
N VAL A 187 -0.82 5.64 8.91
CA VAL A 187 -0.42 4.29 8.55
C VAL A 187 1.04 4.08 8.91
N ALA A 188 1.32 2.99 9.62
CA ALA A 188 2.65 2.40 9.68
C ALA A 188 2.72 1.13 8.84
N LEU A 189 3.88 0.87 8.22
CA LEU A 189 4.09 -0.36 7.46
C LEU A 189 4.72 -1.42 8.35
N MET A 190 4.18 -2.63 8.29
CA MET A 190 4.68 -3.80 9.01
C MET A 190 4.52 -5.06 8.17
N ASP A 191 5.22 -6.12 8.53
CA ASP A 191 5.02 -7.44 7.95
C ASP A 191 3.72 -8.12 8.46
N ALA A 192 3.18 -9.06 7.67
CA ALA A 192 1.91 -9.73 7.98
C ALA A 192 1.96 -10.55 9.27
N ARG A 193 3.12 -11.12 9.61
CA ARG A 193 3.29 -11.93 10.84
C ARG A 193 3.20 -11.04 12.08
N SER A 194 3.87 -9.87 12.06
CA SER A 194 3.81 -8.92 13.18
C SER A 194 2.44 -8.26 13.30
N ILE A 195 1.72 -8.05 12.19
CA ILE A 195 0.32 -7.62 12.22
C ILE A 195 -0.55 -8.69 12.89
N ALA A 196 -0.36 -9.97 12.53
CA ALA A 196 -1.09 -11.07 13.16
C ALA A 196 -0.74 -11.24 14.65
N ALA A 197 0.52 -11.07 15.04
CA ALA A 197 0.94 -11.08 16.44
C ALA A 197 0.29 -9.93 17.24
N THR A 198 0.23 -8.73 16.66
CA THR A 198 -0.48 -7.58 17.24
C THR A 198 -1.98 -7.86 17.39
N ALA A 199 -2.59 -8.51 16.39
CA ALA A 199 -3.99 -8.91 16.44
C ALA A 199 -4.26 -9.97 17.52
N ALA A 200 -3.41 -11.01 17.63
CA ALA A 200 -3.49 -12.02 18.69
C ALA A 200 -3.36 -11.40 20.10
N ASN A 201 -2.60 -10.31 20.20
CA ASN A 201 -2.45 -9.49 21.42
C ASN A 201 -3.46 -8.34 21.50
N LYS A 202 -4.60 -8.46 20.82
CA LYS A 202 -5.77 -7.58 20.92
C LYS A 202 -5.48 -6.09 20.62
N GLY A 203 -4.62 -5.85 19.64
CA GLY A 203 -4.24 -4.51 19.19
C GLY A 203 -3.00 -3.91 19.87
N TYR A 204 -2.39 -4.57 20.86
CA TYR A 204 -1.12 -4.11 21.41
C TYR A 204 0.04 -4.52 20.50
N LEU A 205 0.83 -3.52 20.07
CA LEU A 205 1.92 -3.69 19.13
C LEU A 205 2.91 -4.78 19.57
N THR A 206 3.03 -5.82 18.76
CA THR A 206 3.78 -7.04 19.09
C THR A 206 4.59 -7.49 17.87
N ALA A 207 5.86 -7.81 18.06
CA ALA A 207 6.69 -8.38 17.02
C ALA A 207 6.34 -9.87 16.80
N ALA A 208 6.47 -10.36 15.56
CA ALA A 208 6.24 -11.77 15.25
C ALA A 208 7.20 -12.72 16.02
N THR A 209 8.37 -12.23 16.40
CA THR A 209 9.35 -12.96 17.20
C THR A 209 8.96 -13.15 18.66
N ASP A 210 7.97 -12.40 19.14
CA ASP A 210 7.48 -12.47 20.52
C ASP A 210 6.36 -13.52 20.71
N VAL A 211 5.99 -14.20 19.61
CA VAL A 211 4.95 -15.22 19.58
C VAL A 211 5.57 -16.57 19.24
N ASP A 212 5.35 -17.58 20.08
CA ASP A 212 5.73 -18.96 19.79
C ASP A 212 4.75 -19.59 18.80
N THR A 213 5.16 -19.74 17.54
CA THR A 213 4.31 -20.23 16.46
C THR A 213 5.04 -21.24 15.59
N HIS A 214 4.38 -22.36 15.35
CA HIS A 214 4.84 -23.32 14.33
C HIS A 214 4.22 -22.96 12.97
N PHE A 215 5.07 -22.55 12.01
CA PHE A 215 4.64 -22.25 10.66
C PHE A 215 4.48 -23.51 9.82
N THR A 216 3.28 -23.74 9.29
CA THR A 216 2.96 -24.93 8.47
C THR A 216 3.47 -24.81 7.04
N ASN A 217 3.69 -23.60 6.53
CA ASN A 217 4.20 -23.29 5.18
C ASN A 217 3.54 -24.13 4.06
N PRO A 218 2.23 -24.11 3.88
CA PRO A 218 1.57 -24.87 2.84
C PRO A 218 2.01 -24.41 1.46
N LYS A 219 2.10 -25.35 0.51
CA LYS A 219 2.44 -24.98 -0.88
C LYS A 219 1.26 -24.37 -1.58
N TYR A 220 1.52 -23.26 -2.28
CA TYR A 220 0.54 -22.64 -3.17
C TYR A 220 0.36 -23.46 -4.45
N PHE A 221 -0.89 -23.67 -4.83
CA PHE A 221 -1.27 -24.26 -6.11
C PHE A 221 -2.12 -23.26 -6.90
N PHE A 222 -1.64 -22.89 -8.09
CA PHE A 222 -2.37 -22.00 -8.98
C PHE A 222 -3.46 -22.75 -9.74
N ASP A 223 -4.72 -22.38 -9.50
CA ASP A 223 -5.88 -22.89 -10.23
C ASP A 223 -6.36 -21.82 -11.23
N SER A 224 -6.19 -22.12 -12.53
CA SER A 224 -6.57 -21.20 -13.61
C SER A 224 -8.06 -21.18 -13.94
N SER A 225 -8.87 -22.06 -13.34
CA SER A 225 -10.29 -22.22 -13.69
C SER A 225 -11.09 -20.94 -13.61
N ILE A 226 -10.79 -20.07 -12.64
CA ILE A 226 -11.42 -18.75 -12.50
C ILE A 226 -11.24 -17.89 -13.74
N TYR A 227 -10.01 -17.86 -14.28
CA TYR A 227 -9.71 -17.08 -15.48
C TYR A 227 -10.32 -17.74 -16.71
N ALA A 228 -10.21 -19.07 -16.83
CA ALA A 228 -10.84 -19.81 -17.91
C ALA A 228 -12.36 -19.59 -18.01
N ASN A 229 -13.03 -19.37 -16.88
CA ASN A 229 -14.46 -19.17 -16.81
C ASN A 229 -14.91 -17.70 -16.95
N ARG A 230 -14.01 -16.72 -16.84
CA ARG A 230 -14.37 -15.30 -16.77
C ARG A 230 -13.67 -14.40 -17.77
N VAL A 231 -12.56 -14.81 -18.32
CA VAL A 231 -11.76 -14.03 -19.26
C VAL A 231 -11.92 -14.63 -20.66
N PHE A 232 -12.26 -13.78 -21.63
CA PHE A 232 -12.25 -14.19 -23.02
C PHE A 232 -10.80 -14.50 -23.43
N ASP A 233 -10.59 -15.72 -23.94
CA ASP A 233 -9.31 -16.19 -24.46
C ASP A 233 -9.44 -16.51 -25.94
N SER A 234 -8.90 -15.67 -26.80
CA SER A 234 -8.87 -15.88 -28.25
C SER A 234 -7.88 -16.96 -28.68
N LYS A 235 -7.08 -17.49 -27.74
CA LYS A 235 -6.02 -18.49 -28.02
C LYS A 235 -5.04 -18.05 -29.10
N GLY A 236 -4.76 -16.75 -29.15
CA GLY A 236 -3.85 -16.17 -30.15
C GLY A 236 -4.44 -15.97 -31.54
N VAL A 237 -5.72 -16.24 -31.73
CA VAL A 237 -6.42 -16.00 -33.00
C VAL A 237 -7.12 -14.65 -32.96
N ALA A 238 -6.75 -13.75 -33.87
CA ALA A 238 -7.41 -12.45 -33.99
C ALA A 238 -8.83 -12.64 -34.57
N ASP A 239 -9.80 -12.03 -33.92
CA ASP A 239 -11.18 -11.96 -34.43
C ASP A 239 -11.57 -10.49 -34.63
N PRO A 240 -11.52 -9.97 -35.88
CA PRO A 240 -11.84 -8.58 -36.17
C PRO A 240 -13.35 -8.25 -36.02
N SER A 241 -14.22 -9.23 -35.81
CA SER A 241 -15.63 -9.01 -35.55
C SER A 241 -15.94 -8.65 -34.10
N VAL A 242 -14.98 -8.86 -33.18
CA VAL A 242 -15.15 -8.53 -31.76
C VAL A 242 -15.10 -7.03 -31.56
N GLU A 243 -16.21 -6.46 -31.11
CA GLU A 243 -16.30 -5.04 -30.77
C GLU A 243 -15.67 -4.77 -29.38
N ILE A 244 -14.75 -3.81 -29.31
CA ILE A 244 -14.20 -3.33 -28.05
C ILE A 244 -15.14 -2.29 -27.45
N LYS A 245 -15.68 -2.59 -26.26
CA LYS A 245 -16.55 -1.68 -25.51
C LYS A 245 -15.85 -1.20 -24.25
N PHE A 246 -15.73 0.11 -24.11
CA PHE A 246 -15.21 0.71 -22.88
C PHE A 246 -16.21 0.60 -21.73
N GLY A 247 -15.71 0.35 -20.54
CA GLY A 247 -16.50 0.49 -19.31
C GLY A 247 -16.91 1.96 -19.06
N PRO A 248 -17.86 2.22 -18.16
CA PRO A 248 -18.46 3.55 -17.99
C PRO A 248 -17.48 4.64 -17.56
N ASN A 249 -16.39 4.29 -16.88
CA ASN A 249 -15.37 5.24 -16.41
C ASN A 249 -14.10 5.28 -17.27
N ILE A 250 -14.05 4.49 -18.34
CA ILE A 250 -12.90 4.46 -19.25
C ILE A 250 -13.09 5.52 -20.32
N LYS A 251 -12.09 6.39 -20.46
CA LYS A 251 -12.01 7.40 -21.51
C LYS A 251 -10.92 7.04 -22.49
N ASP A 252 -11.17 7.33 -23.76
CA ASP A 252 -10.15 7.15 -24.78
C ASP A 252 -8.98 8.15 -24.60
N TRP A 253 -7.86 7.84 -25.18
CA TRP A 253 -6.74 8.76 -25.24
C TRP A 253 -7.10 9.96 -26.11
N PRO A 254 -6.61 11.16 -25.77
CA PRO A 254 -6.78 12.32 -26.65
C PRO A 254 -5.97 12.11 -27.94
N GLU A 255 -6.35 12.82 -28.98
CA GLU A 255 -5.50 12.93 -30.17
C GLU A 255 -4.14 13.51 -29.79
N MET A 256 -3.09 12.82 -30.18
CA MET A 256 -1.71 13.19 -29.92
C MET A 256 -0.96 13.37 -31.24
N PRO A 257 -0.17 14.44 -31.39
CA PRO A 257 0.67 14.60 -32.57
C PRO A 257 1.73 13.49 -32.64
N ALA A 258 2.07 13.09 -33.86
CA ALA A 258 3.17 12.15 -34.06
C ALA A 258 4.50 12.75 -33.57
N LEU A 259 5.32 11.92 -32.92
CA LEU A 259 6.66 12.36 -32.51
C LEU A 259 7.52 12.65 -33.74
N THR A 260 8.23 13.77 -33.70
CA THR A 260 9.20 14.16 -34.73
C THR A 260 10.59 13.65 -34.36
N LYS A 261 11.53 13.72 -35.33
CA LYS A 261 12.94 13.33 -35.11
C LYS A 261 13.63 14.16 -34.04
N HIS A 262 13.23 15.42 -33.88
CA HIS A 262 13.77 16.36 -32.91
C HIS A 262 12.64 16.94 -32.09
N LEU A 263 12.84 17.03 -30.76
CA LEU A 263 11.90 17.64 -29.83
C LEU A 263 12.50 18.86 -29.20
N MET A 264 11.77 19.96 -29.20
CA MET A 264 12.11 21.16 -28.42
C MET A 264 11.22 21.15 -27.17
N LEU A 265 11.84 21.13 -25.99
CA LEU A 265 11.15 21.08 -24.72
C LEU A 265 11.34 22.38 -23.96
N LYS A 266 10.27 22.90 -23.37
CA LYS A 266 10.32 24.00 -22.42
C LYS A 266 10.22 23.43 -21.00
N VAL A 267 11.20 23.75 -20.15
CA VAL A 267 11.12 23.43 -18.72
C VAL A 267 10.10 24.36 -18.08
N VAL A 268 9.07 23.79 -17.46
CA VAL A 268 7.97 24.52 -16.79
C VAL A 268 7.89 24.24 -15.30
N SER A 269 8.66 23.29 -14.80
CA SER A 269 8.82 22.99 -13.37
C SER A 269 10.18 22.40 -13.11
N GLU A 270 10.76 22.71 -11.97
CA GLU A 270 12.06 22.22 -11.53
C GLU A 270 11.98 21.84 -10.04
N ILE A 271 12.31 20.60 -9.73
CA ILE A 271 12.24 20.05 -8.37
C ILE A 271 13.67 19.74 -7.93
N HIS A 272 14.12 20.36 -6.83
CA HIS A 272 15.45 20.19 -6.26
C HIS A 272 15.50 19.27 -5.04
N ASP A 273 14.38 18.69 -4.65
CA ASP A 273 14.32 17.73 -3.53
C ASP A 273 15.19 16.50 -3.85
N PRO A 274 15.96 15.99 -2.88
CA PRO A 274 16.83 14.82 -3.10
C PRO A 274 16.04 13.55 -3.43
N VAL A 275 14.77 13.49 -3.06
CA VAL A 275 13.86 12.36 -3.32
C VAL A 275 12.51 12.90 -3.75
N THR A 276 11.99 12.38 -4.87
CA THR A 276 10.62 12.63 -5.33
C THR A 276 9.91 11.29 -5.49
N THR A 277 8.74 11.16 -4.89
CA THR A 277 7.94 9.94 -4.94
C THR A 277 6.87 10.02 -6.03
N THR A 278 6.36 8.86 -6.44
CA THR A 278 5.25 8.80 -7.38
C THR A 278 3.97 9.44 -6.85
N ASP A 279 3.79 9.47 -5.52
CA ASP A 279 2.62 10.11 -4.89
C ASP A 279 2.71 11.64 -4.92
N GLU A 280 3.92 12.18 -4.97
CA GLU A 280 4.15 13.62 -5.18
C GLU A 280 3.97 14.02 -6.64
N LEU A 281 4.29 13.13 -7.58
CA LEU A 281 4.02 13.34 -9.00
C LEU A 281 2.51 13.32 -9.29
N ILE A 282 1.81 12.30 -8.82
CA ILE A 282 0.34 12.17 -8.94
C ILE A 282 -0.21 11.58 -7.63
N PRO A 283 -0.94 12.37 -6.82
CA PRO A 283 -1.44 11.91 -5.53
C PRO A 283 -2.51 10.84 -5.69
N SER A 284 -2.20 9.61 -5.32
CA SER A 284 -3.03 8.44 -5.63
C SER A 284 -4.34 8.38 -4.84
N GLY A 285 -4.40 8.91 -3.63
CA GLY A 285 -5.63 8.97 -2.84
C GLY A 285 -6.69 9.87 -3.48
N GLU A 286 -6.29 11.08 -3.90
CA GLU A 286 -7.17 12.06 -4.51
C GLU A 286 -7.60 11.69 -5.93
N THR A 287 -6.77 10.91 -6.64
CA THR A 287 -6.95 10.60 -8.06
C THR A 287 -7.53 9.22 -8.32
N SER A 288 -7.95 8.50 -7.30
CA SER A 288 -8.41 7.11 -7.43
C SER A 288 -9.56 6.93 -8.44
N SER A 289 -10.47 7.90 -8.53
CA SER A 289 -11.59 7.89 -9.48
C SER A 289 -11.23 8.29 -10.91
N TYR A 290 -10.02 8.82 -11.14
CA TYR A 290 -9.56 9.26 -12.47
C TYR A 290 -8.63 8.25 -13.16
N ARG A 291 -8.34 7.09 -12.56
CA ARG A 291 -7.34 6.14 -13.08
C ARG A 291 -7.62 5.62 -14.50
N SER A 292 -8.89 5.59 -14.90
CA SER A 292 -9.29 5.20 -16.26
C SER A 292 -9.59 6.41 -17.16
N ASN A 293 -9.19 7.61 -16.74
CA ASN A 293 -9.32 8.84 -17.49
C ASN A 293 -7.98 9.58 -17.50
N PRO A 294 -7.12 9.36 -18.52
CA PRO A 294 -5.77 9.92 -18.58
C PRO A 294 -5.73 11.45 -18.50
N LEU A 295 -6.68 12.13 -19.17
CA LEU A 295 -6.75 13.60 -19.12
C LEU A 295 -7.14 14.09 -17.73
N GLY A 296 -8.15 13.48 -17.11
CA GLY A 296 -8.57 13.82 -15.75
C GLY A 296 -7.46 13.54 -14.74
N LEU A 297 -6.70 12.45 -14.92
CA LEU A 297 -5.56 12.13 -14.07
C LEU A 297 -4.42 13.14 -14.23
N ALA A 298 -4.14 13.59 -15.45
CA ALA A 298 -3.07 14.54 -15.76
C ALA A 298 -3.27 15.91 -15.08
N GLU A 299 -4.52 16.31 -14.80
CA GLU A 299 -4.82 17.56 -14.09
C GLU A 299 -4.23 17.61 -12.67
N PHE A 300 -3.87 16.47 -12.10
CA PHE A 300 -3.28 16.35 -10.76
C PHE A 300 -1.75 16.22 -10.77
N THR A 301 -1.13 16.31 -11.94
CA THR A 301 0.35 16.21 -12.04
C THR A 301 1.01 17.31 -11.24
N LEU A 302 1.89 16.91 -10.30
CA LEU A 302 2.62 17.80 -9.36
C LEU A 302 1.72 18.67 -8.48
N SER A 303 0.42 18.39 -8.37
CA SER A 303 -0.54 19.26 -7.65
C SER A 303 -0.13 19.59 -6.21
N ARG A 304 0.67 18.73 -5.57
CA ARG A 304 1.18 18.95 -4.20
C ARG A 304 2.56 19.62 -4.16
N LYS A 305 3.39 19.46 -5.18
CA LYS A 305 4.76 19.99 -5.22
C LYS A 305 4.84 21.33 -5.94
N ASP A 306 4.21 21.41 -7.09
CA ASP A 306 4.12 22.61 -7.91
C ASP A 306 2.73 22.77 -8.52
N PRO A 307 1.78 23.35 -7.77
CA PRO A 307 0.41 23.53 -8.24
C PRO A 307 0.27 24.33 -9.54
N ALA A 308 1.27 25.12 -9.92
CA ALA A 308 1.28 25.90 -11.16
C ALA A 308 1.63 25.05 -12.40
N TYR A 309 2.24 23.88 -12.21
CA TYR A 309 2.78 23.06 -13.30
C TYR A 309 1.78 22.79 -14.42
N VAL A 310 0.58 22.30 -14.09
CA VAL A 310 -0.43 21.94 -15.10
C VAL A 310 -0.86 23.15 -15.93
N GLY A 311 -1.04 24.31 -15.29
CA GLY A 311 -1.36 25.57 -15.97
C GLY A 311 -0.28 25.96 -16.97
N LEU A 312 0.97 25.97 -16.54
CA LEU A 312 2.12 26.30 -17.38
C LEU A 312 2.31 25.31 -18.55
N ALA A 313 2.15 24.01 -18.30
CA ALA A 313 2.21 22.99 -19.34
C ALA A 313 1.13 23.19 -20.42
N LYS A 314 -0.10 23.55 -20.01
CA LYS A 314 -1.19 23.87 -20.94
C LYS A 314 -0.92 25.12 -21.78
N GLU A 315 -0.26 26.13 -21.22
CA GLU A 315 0.15 27.33 -21.98
C GLU A 315 1.16 26.96 -23.07
N VAL A 316 2.13 26.09 -22.75
CA VAL A 316 3.09 25.58 -23.76
C VAL A 316 2.38 24.80 -24.85
N GLN A 317 1.46 23.88 -24.48
CA GLN A 317 0.68 23.11 -25.43
C GLN A 317 -0.16 24.03 -26.34
N LYS A 318 -0.77 25.08 -25.78
CA LYS A 318 -1.55 26.05 -26.56
C LYS A 318 -0.66 26.80 -27.56
N ALA A 319 0.53 27.18 -27.14
CA ALA A 319 1.49 27.84 -28.05
C ALA A 319 2.00 26.91 -29.16
N GLU A 320 2.17 25.61 -28.86
CA GLU A 320 2.53 24.60 -29.86
C GLU A 320 1.46 24.37 -30.93
N LYS A 321 0.18 24.45 -30.52
CA LYS A 321 -0.96 24.26 -31.42
C LYS A 321 -1.36 25.49 -32.23
N ALA A 322 -0.80 26.68 -31.92
CA ALA A 322 -1.09 27.94 -32.60
C ALA A 322 -0.11 28.21 -33.73
#